data_f6a803eb8ed6691db80065b27546e877
#
_entry.id   f6a803eb8ed6691db80065b27546e877
#
_cell.length_a   1.000
_cell.length_b   1.000
_cell.length_c   1.000
_cell.angle_alpha   90.00
_cell.angle_beta   90.00
_cell.angle_gamma   90.00
#
_symmetry.space_group_name_H-M   'P 1'
#
loop_
_entity.id
_entity.type
_entity.pdbx_description
1 polymer ?
#
loop_
_entity_poly.entity_id
_entity_poly.type
_entity_poly.pdbx_seq_one_letter_code
_entity_poly.pdbx_strand_id
1 'polypeptide(L)'
;MGNLISFMKEVADGLRESGNYGTAHIYRSSMSAILAFHGSDKLPFRKVSQEFLKSFESYLRGRNCSWNTVSTYMRTLRAVYNRAVDRHLAPYVPHHFRYVYTGTRADRKRALDKEDMERLMKE
;
A
#
# COMPACT_ATOMS: atom_id res chain seq x y z
N MET A 1 -2.29 -7.59 18.60
CA MET A 1 -1.76 -7.17 18.33
C MET A 1 -1.46 -6.84 17.02
N GLY A 2 -0.60 -6.71 16.45
CA GLY A 2 -0.20 -6.18 15.23
C GLY A 2 -0.86 -6.75 13.99
N ASN A 3 -2.04 -6.28 13.66
CA ASN A 3 -2.77 -6.74 12.49
C ASN A 3 -3.08 -5.54 11.60
N LEU A 4 -2.62 -5.61 10.35
CA LEU A 4 -2.79 -4.50 9.41
C LEU A 4 -4.26 -4.20 9.15
N ILE A 5 -5.07 -5.23 8.92
CA ILE A 5 -6.49 -5.01 8.57
C ILE A 5 -7.22 -4.31 9.71
N SER A 6 -7.04 -4.80 10.93
CA SER A 6 -7.69 -4.18 12.08
C SER A 6 -7.24 -2.73 12.28
N PHE A 7 -5.96 -2.48 12.09
CA PHE A 7 -5.43 -1.14 12.26
C PHE A 7 -5.95 -0.19 11.17
N MET A 8 -6.06 -0.67 9.92
CA MET A 8 -6.62 0.13 8.85
C MET A 8 -8.07 0.51 9.14
N LYS A 9 -8.83 -0.45 9.68
CA LYS A 9 -10.21 -0.18 10.02
C LYS A 9 -10.29 0.90 11.10
N GLU A 10 -9.44 0.80 12.09
CA GLU A 10 -9.42 1.77 13.17
C GLU A 10 -9.08 3.17 12.65
N VAL A 11 -8.08 3.27 11.78
CA VAL A 11 -7.67 4.55 11.20
C VAL A 11 -8.79 5.11 10.33
N ALA A 12 -9.44 4.25 9.52
CA ALA A 12 -10.52 4.70 8.66
C ALA A 12 -11.70 5.23 9.49
N ASP A 13 -12.03 4.53 10.57
CA ASP A 13 -13.13 4.96 11.43
C ASP A 13 -12.80 6.31 12.07
N GLY A 14 -11.56 6.50 12.51
CA GLY A 14 -11.15 7.78 13.07
C GLY A 14 -11.23 8.92 12.07
N LEU A 15 -10.84 8.66 10.83
CA LEU A 15 -10.94 9.66 9.77
C LEU A 15 -12.38 10.04 9.50
N ARG A 16 -13.26 9.05 9.51
CA ARG A 16 -14.67 9.31 9.29
C ARG A 16 -15.26 10.14 10.42
N GLU A 17 -14.89 9.81 11.65
CA GLU A 17 -15.39 10.56 12.80
C GLU A 17 -14.93 12.00 12.81
N SER A 18 -13.74 12.27 12.25
CA SER A 18 -13.24 13.63 12.19
C SER A 18 -13.69 14.38 10.94
N GLY A 19 -14.59 13.79 10.14
CA GLY A 19 -15.14 14.47 8.98
C GLY A 19 -14.36 14.26 7.68
N ASN A 20 -13.31 13.46 7.69
CA ASN A 20 -12.51 13.21 6.50
C ASN A 20 -13.09 12.02 5.73
N TYR A 21 -14.31 12.20 5.23
CA TYR A 21 -15.04 11.09 4.61
C TYR A 21 -14.39 10.56 3.34
N GLY A 22 -13.85 11.44 2.51
CA GLY A 22 -13.20 11.01 1.28
C GLY A 22 -11.99 10.14 1.56
N THR A 23 -11.15 10.59 2.48
CA THR A 23 -9.95 9.83 2.84
C THR A 23 -10.32 8.50 3.51
N ALA A 24 -11.34 8.55 4.38
CA ALA A 24 -11.81 7.32 5.04
C ALA A 24 -12.29 6.30 4.00
N HIS A 25 -12.96 6.77 2.95
CA HIS A 25 -13.44 5.89 1.89
C HIS A 25 -12.27 5.21 1.18
N ILE A 26 -11.22 5.97 0.88
CA ILE A 26 -10.04 5.42 0.23
C ILE A 26 -9.38 4.35 1.12
N TYR A 27 -9.29 4.61 2.42
CA TYR A 27 -8.72 3.64 3.35
C TYR A 27 -9.56 2.37 3.39
N ARG A 28 -10.88 2.50 3.40
CA ARG A 28 -11.76 1.33 3.40
C ARG A 28 -11.65 0.56 2.09
N SER A 29 -11.54 1.24 0.97
CA SER A 29 -11.39 0.58 -0.33
C SER A 29 -10.08 -0.18 -0.39
N SER A 30 -9.01 0.41 0.11
CA SER A 30 -7.70 -0.24 0.15
C SER A 30 -7.76 -1.47 1.04
N MET A 31 -8.42 -1.37 2.20
CA MET A 31 -8.57 -2.48 3.11
C MET A 31 -9.34 -3.63 2.46
N SER A 32 -10.42 -3.30 1.74
CA SER A 32 -11.22 -4.32 1.08
C SER A 32 -10.40 -5.05 0.01
N ALA A 33 -9.57 -4.31 -0.72
CA ALA A 33 -8.74 -4.90 -1.76
C ALA A 33 -7.70 -5.85 -1.15
N ILE A 34 -7.09 -5.46 -0.04
CA ILE A 34 -6.13 -6.33 0.64
C ILE A 34 -6.81 -7.56 1.19
N LEU A 35 -7.99 -7.36 1.77
CA LEU A 35 -8.74 -8.47 2.34
C LEU A 35 -9.09 -9.49 1.26
N ALA A 36 -9.51 -9.02 0.09
CA ALA A 36 -9.82 -9.91 -1.03
C ALA A 36 -8.58 -10.65 -1.51
N PHE A 37 -7.45 -9.94 -1.57
CA PHE A 37 -6.20 -10.55 -2.02
C PHE A 37 -5.69 -11.57 -1.01
N HIS A 38 -5.65 -11.20 0.25
CA HIS A 38 -5.10 -12.07 1.29
C HIS A 38 -6.06 -13.21 1.65
N GLY A 39 -7.35 -12.97 1.56
CA GLY A 39 -8.34 -14.00 1.85
C GLY A 39 -8.67 -14.16 3.32
N SER A 40 -8.18 -13.30 4.18
CA SER A 40 -8.42 -13.39 5.61
C SER A 40 -8.21 -12.03 6.25
N ASP A 41 -8.92 -11.76 7.34
CA ASP A 41 -8.74 -10.50 8.06
C ASP A 41 -7.56 -10.59 9.04
N LYS A 42 -6.82 -11.71 9.02
CA LYS A 42 -5.66 -11.87 9.88
C LYS A 42 -4.40 -11.67 9.07
N LEU A 43 -3.87 -10.47 9.15
CA LEU A 43 -2.66 -10.10 8.40
C LEU A 43 -1.70 -9.40 9.36
N PRO A 44 -0.82 -10.17 10.02
CA PRO A 44 0.16 -9.55 10.92
C PRO A 44 1.06 -8.58 10.16
N PHE A 45 1.48 -7.51 10.82
CA PHE A 45 2.34 -6.52 10.16
C PHE A 45 3.61 -7.16 9.61
N ARG A 46 4.17 -8.15 10.32
CA ARG A 46 5.42 -8.76 9.86
C ARG A 46 5.29 -9.51 8.54
N LYS A 47 4.06 -9.81 8.13
CA LYS A 47 3.86 -10.48 6.85
C LYS A 47 3.72 -9.49 5.70
N VAL A 48 3.67 -8.20 5.99
CA VAL A 48 3.57 -7.18 4.95
C VAL A 48 4.99 -6.85 4.52
N SER A 49 5.58 -7.74 3.74
CA SER A 49 6.95 -7.62 3.26
C SER A 49 6.98 -6.94 1.90
N GLN A 50 8.18 -6.67 1.41
CA GLN A 50 8.33 -6.15 0.04
C GLN A 50 7.72 -7.14 -0.96
N GLU A 51 7.91 -8.43 -0.72
CA GLU A 51 7.36 -9.45 -1.61
C GLU A 51 5.83 -9.47 -1.56
N PHE A 52 5.27 -9.32 -0.37
CA PHE A 52 3.82 -9.26 -0.22
C PHE A 52 3.27 -8.08 -1.02
N LEU A 53 3.91 -6.92 -0.91
CA LEU A 53 3.45 -5.72 -1.60
C LEU A 53 3.56 -5.88 -3.12
N LYS A 54 4.64 -6.52 -3.58
CA LYS A 54 4.80 -6.75 -5.00
C LYS A 54 3.74 -7.71 -5.54
N SER A 55 3.43 -8.74 -4.77
CA SER A 55 2.37 -9.68 -5.14
C SER A 55 1.02 -8.99 -5.17
N PHE A 56 0.77 -8.10 -4.21
CA PHE A 56 -0.47 -7.35 -4.18
C PHE A 56 -0.58 -6.44 -5.39
N GLU A 57 0.52 -5.81 -5.77
CA GLU A 57 0.53 -4.98 -6.98
C GLU A 57 0.17 -5.79 -8.21
N SER A 58 0.77 -6.98 -8.34
CA SER A 58 0.47 -7.86 -9.47
C SER A 58 -1.00 -8.29 -9.46
N TYR A 59 -1.53 -8.56 -8.28
CA TYR A 59 -2.93 -8.93 -8.15
C TYR A 59 -3.84 -7.80 -8.65
N LEU A 60 -3.53 -6.57 -8.25
CA LEU A 60 -4.33 -5.43 -8.67
C LEU A 60 -4.26 -5.23 -10.19
N ARG A 61 -3.07 -5.34 -10.75
CA ARG A 61 -2.92 -5.19 -12.20
C ARG A 61 -3.64 -6.31 -12.92
N GLY A 62 -3.63 -7.51 -12.37
CA GLY A 62 -4.36 -8.63 -12.95
C GLY A 62 -5.85 -8.43 -12.94
N ARG A 63 -6.36 -7.55 -12.06
CA ARG A 63 -7.77 -7.21 -12.03
C ARG A 63 -8.06 -5.95 -12.83
N ASN A 64 -7.15 -5.55 -13.68
CA ASN A 64 -7.30 -4.38 -14.55
C ASN A 64 -7.39 -3.06 -13.80
N CYS A 65 -6.82 -2.99 -12.60
CA CYS A 65 -6.73 -1.72 -11.90
C CYS A 65 -5.73 -0.84 -12.63
N SER A 66 -6.06 0.41 -12.81
CA SER A 66 -5.13 1.34 -13.44
C SER A 66 -3.95 1.60 -12.52
N TRP A 67 -2.86 2.11 -13.10
CA TRP A 67 -1.70 2.46 -12.29
C TRP A 67 -2.04 3.54 -11.27
N ASN A 68 -2.99 4.43 -11.59
CA ASN A 68 -3.43 5.44 -10.64
C ASN A 68 -4.09 4.79 -9.43
N THR A 69 -4.92 3.78 -9.66
CA THR A 69 -5.56 3.05 -8.55
C THR A 69 -4.52 2.30 -7.73
N VAL A 70 -3.56 1.66 -8.40
CA VAL A 70 -2.50 0.95 -7.71
C VAL A 70 -1.71 1.91 -6.82
N SER A 71 -1.33 3.07 -7.35
CA SER A 71 -0.56 4.02 -6.57
C SER A 71 -1.34 4.55 -5.37
N THR A 72 -2.65 4.74 -5.54
CA THR A 72 -3.49 5.19 -4.44
C THR A 72 -3.49 4.17 -3.31
N TYR A 73 -3.68 2.90 -3.64
CA TYR A 73 -3.67 1.86 -2.62
C TYR A 73 -2.31 1.72 -1.96
N MET A 74 -1.23 1.79 -2.76
CA MET A 74 0.11 1.65 -2.19
C MET A 74 0.47 2.81 -1.28
N ARG A 75 0.08 4.05 -1.64
CA ARG A 75 0.34 5.20 -0.77
C ARG A 75 -0.46 5.10 0.52
N THR A 76 -1.69 4.60 0.43
CA THR A 76 -2.51 4.39 1.61
C THR A 76 -1.87 3.37 2.54
N LEU A 77 -1.41 2.25 1.98
CA LEU A 77 -0.73 1.23 2.77
C LEU A 77 0.52 1.79 3.43
N ARG A 78 1.28 2.60 2.68
CA ARG A 78 2.50 3.18 3.22
C ARG A 78 2.19 4.10 4.40
N ALA A 79 1.15 4.91 4.27
CA ALA A 79 0.76 5.81 5.34
C ALA A 79 0.32 5.03 6.59
N VAL A 80 -0.47 3.98 6.38
CA VAL A 80 -0.95 3.15 7.49
C VAL A 80 0.21 2.43 8.16
N TYR A 81 1.09 1.83 7.36
CA TYR A 81 2.21 1.07 7.91
C TYR A 81 3.16 1.99 8.68
N ASN A 82 3.45 3.17 8.12
CA ASN A 82 4.32 4.11 8.82
C ASN A 82 3.71 4.56 10.15
N ARG A 83 2.39 4.74 10.17
CA ARG A 83 1.70 5.08 11.41
C ARG A 83 1.85 3.96 12.44
N ALA A 84 1.76 2.72 11.98
CA ALA A 84 1.93 1.57 12.87
C ALA A 84 3.36 1.49 13.40
N VAL A 85 4.34 1.79 12.57
CA VAL A 85 5.73 1.81 13.01
C VAL A 85 5.92 2.88 14.08
N ASP A 86 5.34 4.06 13.88
CA ASP A 86 5.45 5.14 14.85
C ASP A 86 4.83 4.76 16.20
N ARG A 87 3.82 3.91 16.18
CA ARG A 87 3.17 3.45 17.41
C ARG A 87 3.78 2.16 17.94
N HIS A 88 4.89 1.72 17.35
CA HIS A 88 5.57 0.48 17.77
C HIS A 88 4.71 -0.77 17.60
N LEU A 89 3.78 -0.74 16.66
CA LEU A 89 2.95 -1.89 16.37
C LEU A 89 3.54 -2.74 15.24
N ALA A 90 4.40 -2.16 14.44
CA ALA A 90 4.98 -2.82 13.29
C ALA A 90 6.48 -2.56 13.22
N PRO A 91 7.26 -3.52 12.68
CA PRO A 91 8.70 -3.30 12.55
C PRO A 91 8.99 -2.37 11.38
N TYR A 92 10.03 -1.55 11.53
CA TYR A 92 10.47 -0.71 10.45
C TYR A 92 11.13 -1.57 9.38
N VAL A 93 10.77 -1.37 8.12
CA VAL A 93 11.36 -2.11 7.00
C VAL A 93 12.01 -1.10 6.05
N PRO A 94 13.34 -1.11 5.91
CA PRO A 94 13.99 -0.18 5.00
C PRO A 94 13.52 -0.41 3.57
N HIS A 95 13.26 0.69 2.87
CA HIS A 95 12.86 0.63 1.46
C HIS A 95 11.61 -0.23 1.23
N HIS A 96 10.71 -0.22 2.18
CA HIS A 96 9.55 -1.13 2.20
C HIS A 96 8.72 -1.05 0.92
N PHE A 97 8.46 0.15 0.41
CA PHE A 97 7.63 0.33 -0.79
C PHE A 97 8.44 0.66 -2.03
N ARG A 98 9.72 0.33 -2.02
CA ARG A 98 10.61 0.70 -3.10
C ARG A 98 10.25 0.04 -4.43
N TYR A 99 9.77 -1.19 -4.39
CA TYR A 99 9.56 -1.98 -5.60
C TYR A 99 8.13 -1.98 -6.11
N VAL A 100 7.26 -1.17 -5.53
CA VAL A 100 5.88 -1.05 -5.99
C VAL A 100 5.61 0.39 -6.39
N TYR A 101 4.63 0.55 -7.25
CA TYR A 101 4.33 1.88 -7.79
C TYR A 101 3.52 2.70 -6.78
N THR A 102 4.04 3.82 -6.38
CA THR A 102 3.36 4.73 -5.46
C THR A 102 3.00 6.06 -6.11
N GLY A 103 3.28 6.19 -7.40
CA GLY A 103 2.97 7.42 -8.10
C GLY A 103 3.98 8.53 -7.94
N THR A 104 5.01 8.28 -7.12
CA THR A 104 5.92 9.37 -6.83
C THR A 104 7.06 9.49 -7.82
N ARG A 105 7.20 8.55 -8.74
CA ARG A 105 8.27 8.64 -9.65
C ARG A 105 7.83 9.08 -10.90
N ALA A 106 6.75 9.50 -11.01
CA ALA A 106 6.31 9.87 -12.26
C ALA A 106 7.14 10.79 -12.90
N ASP A 107 7.75 11.25 -12.28
CA ASP A 107 8.47 12.08 -12.86
C ASP A 107 9.48 11.58 -13.50
N ARG A 108 9.64 10.86 -13.60
CA ARG A 108 10.46 10.45 -14.25
C ARG A 108 10.12 9.84 -15.28
N LYS A 109 9.71 9.92 -15.55
CA LYS A 109 9.42 9.51 -16.32
C LYS A 109 9.60 9.19 -17.07
N ARG A 110 9.89 9.18 -17.27
CA ARG A 110 9.98 8.92 -17.70
C ARG A 110 10.56 8.25 -17.74
N ALA A 111 11.32 8.19 -17.72
CA ALA A 111 11.71 7.42 -17.74
C ALA A 111 12.07 6.44 -17.62
N LEU A 112 12.62 6.20 -17.66
CA LEU A 112 12.61 5.17 -17.43
C LEU A 112 12.97 4.51 -17.93
N ASP A 113 13.44 4.63 -18.21
CA ASP A 113 13.41 3.91 -18.40
C ASP A 113 14.07 3.23 -18.68
N LYS A 114 14.40 3.35 -18.87
CA LYS A 114 14.75 2.81 -18.95
C LYS A 114 15.40 2.25 -18.53
N GLU A 115 15.96 2.69 -18.36
CA GLU A 115 16.03 2.22 -17.76
C GLU A 115 15.94 1.74 -17.34
N ASP A 116 16.17 2.10 -17.38
CA ASP A 116 15.60 1.71 -16.68
C ASP A 116 15.43 1.04 -16.81
N MET A 117 15.65 1.34 -16.85
CA MET A 117 15.09 0.72 -16.72
C MET A 117 15.49 0.02 -16.72
N GLU A 118 16.02 0.44 -16.80
CA GLU A 118 15.91 -0.09 -16.57
C GLU A 118 15.99 -0.46 -16.15
N ARG A 119 16.37 -0.13 -15.98
CA ARG A 119 16.01 -0.34 -15.31
C ARG A 119 15.52 -0.63 -15.09
N LEU A 120 15.68 0.07 -15.32
CA LEU A 120 14.83 -0.18 -14.89
C LEU A 120 14.90 -0.78 -14.93
N MET A 121 15.24 -0.53 -14.98
CA MET A 121 14.89 -0.96 -14.85
C MET A 121 15.12 -1.24 -14.54
N LYS A 122 15.46 -0.88 -14.40
CA LYS A 122 15.29 -1.00 -14.01
C LYS A 122 15.09 -0.92 -13.61
N GLU A 123 15.37 -0.45 -13.61
CA GLU A 123 14.77 -0.26 -13.17
C GLU A 123 14.63 -0.42 -12.77
#